data_6bc6516e87147badfc0dc034b38216d9
#
_entry.id   6bc6516e87147badfc0dc034b38216d9
#
_cell.length_a   1.000
_cell.length_b   1.000
_cell.length_c   1.000
_cell.angle_alpha   90.00
_cell.angle_beta   90.00
_cell.angle_gamma   90.00
#
_symmetry.space_group_name_H-M   'P 1'
#
loop_
_entity.id
_entity.type
_entity.pdbx_description
1 polymer ?
#
loop_
_entity_poly.entity_id
_entity_poly.type
_entity_poly.pdbx_seq_one_letter_code
_entity_poly.pdbx_strand_id
1 'polypeptide(L)'
;RTVCPNNEIITDNAGKPSVMVYTPKFTMKEMIAGGSDRVHPAFVVNGVERDGFYISKYQNTEIDGRGYSLPAEIPRNCVGFDLSRSKCTAKGRGWHLTTIQEWGAIALWCKKNGHLPYGNNDYGKDKRENMYRAIRVSNVETGKGRVLTGTGPLSWSHDHTVAGIW
;
A
#
# COMPACT_ATOMS: atom_id res chain seq x y z
N ARG A 1 8.92 -9.59 -18.05
CA ARG A 1 7.77 -8.88 -17.45
C ARG A 1 8.18 -7.44 -17.27
N THR A 2 7.48 -6.53 -17.92
CA THR A 2 7.68 -5.09 -17.69
C THR A 2 7.16 -4.78 -16.30
N VAL A 3 8.05 -4.52 -15.36
CA VAL A 3 7.67 -4.05 -14.02
C VAL A 3 7.43 -2.55 -14.16
N CYS A 4 6.30 -2.05 -13.63
CA CYS A 4 6.04 -0.61 -13.60
C CYS A 4 7.17 0.12 -12.86
N PRO A 5 7.52 1.35 -13.24
CA PRO A 5 8.50 2.15 -12.52
C PRO A 5 8.19 2.16 -11.01
N ASN A 6 9.22 2.12 -10.19
CA ASN A 6 9.16 2.06 -8.72
C ASN A 6 8.49 0.81 -8.12
N ASN A 7 8.06 -0.16 -8.94
CA ASN A 7 7.54 -1.43 -8.46
C ASN A 7 8.62 -2.50 -8.49
N GLU A 8 8.76 -3.22 -7.39
CA GLU A 8 9.69 -4.34 -7.26
C GLU A 8 8.99 -5.58 -6.74
N ILE A 9 9.50 -6.74 -7.12
CA ILE A 9 9.09 -8.02 -6.53
C ILE A 9 10.11 -8.37 -5.46
N ILE A 10 9.71 -8.29 -4.20
CA ILE A 10 10.55 -8.63 -3.06
C ILE A 10 10.08 -9.95 -2.48
N THR A 11 11.01 -10.88 -2.31
CA THR A 11 10.75 -12.19 -1.71
C THR A 11 10.99 -12.16 -0.20
N ASP A 12 10.21 -12.92 0.53
CA ASP A 12 10.41 -13.14 1.96
C ASP A 12 11.44 -14.24 2.26
N ASN A 13 11.62 -14.58 3.54
CA ASN A 13 12.53 -15.65 3.98
C ASN A 13 12.09 -17.07 3.58
N ALA A 14 10.88 -17.24 3.06
CA ALA A 14 10.38 -18.49 2.47
C ALA A 14 10.45 -18.47 0.92
N GLY A 15 11.04 -17.44 0.31
CA GLY A 15 11.15 -17.30 -1.13
C GLY A 15 9.84 -16.89 -1.83
N LYS A 16 8.81 -16.47 -1.07
CA LYS A 16 7.52 -16.06 -1.65
C LYS A 16 7.50 -14.58 -1.99
N PRO A 17 6.96 -14.19 -3.15
CA PRO A 17 7.00 -12.81 -3.64
C PRO A 17 5.93 -11.90 -3.03
N SER A 18 6.23 -10.63 -2.96
CA SER A 18 5.27 -9.52 -2.80
C SER A 18 5.58 -8.43 -3.80
N VAL A 19 4.57 -7.81 -4.38
CA VAL A 19 4.73 -6.62 -5.21
C VAL A 19 4.78 -5.41 -4.28
N MET A 20 5.89 -4.70 -4.31
CA MET A 20 6.17 -3.56 -3.45
C MET A 20 6.40 -2.30 -4.28
N VAL A 21 6.11 -1.14 -3.69
CA VAL A 21 6.38 0.17 -4.28
C VAL A 21 7.47 0.85 -3.47
N TYR A 22 8.53 1.27 -4.14
CA TYR A 22 9.60 2.05 -3.51
C TYR A 22 9.16 3.50 -3.31
N THR A 23 9.33 3.98 -2.10
CA THR A 23 9.07 5.37 -1.71
C THR A 23 10.40 6.04 -1.37
N PRO A 24 10.94 6.90 -2.24
CA PRO A 24 12.21 7.58 -2.01
C PRO A 24 12.11 8.60 -0.88
N LYS A 25 13.22 8.82 -0.21
CA LYS A 25 13.37 9.81 0.84
C LYS A 25 13.06 11.24 0.36
N PHE A 26 12.42 11.99 1.24
CA PHE A 26 12.20 13.43 1.06
C PHE A 26 12.29 14.20 2.38
N THR A 27 12.53 15.51 2.28
CA THR A 27 12.50 16.45 3.40
C THR A 27 11.10 17.06 3.57
N MET A 28 10.83 17.62 4.75
CA MET A 28 9.56 18.31 5.00
C MET A 28 9.35 19.51 4.08
N LYS A 29 10.42 20.22 3.73
CA LYS A 29 10.42 21.38 2.81
C LYS A 29 9.98 21.00 1.39
N GLU A 30 10.35 19.82 0.91
CA GLU A 30 9.95 19.35 -0.41
C GLU A 30 8.44 19.07 -0.48
N MET A 31 7.81 18.73 0.64
CA MET A 31 6.40 18.32 0.68
C MET A 31 5.46 19.43 1.17
N ILE A 32 5.92 20.32 2.05
CA ILE A 32 5.10 21.35 2.70
C ILE A 32 5.75 22.72 2.51
N ALA A 33 4.99 23.69 2.02
CA ALA A 33 5.45 25.08 1.95
C ALA A 33 5.80 25.57 3.37
N GLY A 34 7.00 26.13 3.56
CA GLY A 34 7.53 26.53 4.85
C GLY A 34 8.01 25.39 5.75
N GLY A 35 8.06 24.16 5.23
CA GLY A 35 8.64 23.02 5.93
C GLY A 35 10.14 23.17 6.16
N SER A 36 10.67 22.43 7.13
CA SER A 36 12.10 22.41 7.45
C SER A 36 12.89 21.52 6.49
N ASP A 37 14.22 21.66 6.48
CA ASP A 37 15.12 20.77 5.73
C ASP A 37 15.30 19.39 6.40
N ARG A 38 14.57 19.09 7.46
CA ARG A 38 14.61 17.79 8.12
C ARG A 38 13.96 16.72 7.23
N VAL A 39 14.62 15.56 7.18
CA VAL A 39 14.07 14.36 6.54
C VAL A 39 12.79 13.94 7.28
N HIS A 40 11.79 13.49 6.52
CA HIS A 40 10.55 13.00 7.12
C HIS A 40 10.82 11.76 8.01
N PRO A 41 10.20 11.66 9.22
CA PRO A 41 10.50 10.58 10.18
C PRO A 41 10.35 9.16 9.66
N ALA A 42 9.54 8.93 8.62
CA ALA A 42 9.42 7.63 7.97
C ALA A 42 10.76 7.08 7.42
N PHE A 43 11.71 7.95 7.14
CA PHE A 43 13.01 7.58 6.58
C PHE A 43 14.12 7.51 7.63
N VAL A 44 13.76 7.62 8.91
CA VAL A 44 14.72 7.51 10.03
C VAL A 44 14.37 6.31 10.89
N VAL A 45 15.19 5.27 10.83
CA VAL A 45 14.98 4.03 11.58
C VAL A 45 16.09 3.87 12.62
N ASN A 46 15.73 3.86 13.91
CA ASN A 46 16.67 3.80 15.04
C ASN A 46 17.78 4.87 14.96
N GLY A 47 17.40 6.09 14.57
CA GLY A 47 18.34 7.21 14.44
C GLY A 47 19.19 7.17 13.15
N VAL A 48 19.01 6.19 12.29
CA VAL A 48 19.75 6.06 11.02
C VAL A 48 18.84 6.43 9.86
N GLU A 49 19.28 7.39 9.06
CA GLU A 49 18.59 7.81 7.85
C GLU A 49 18.69 6.75 6.75
N ARG A 50 17.59 6.53 6.02
CA ARG A 50 17.46 5.59 4.91
C ARG A 50 17.09 6.33 3.63
N ASP A 51 17.49 5.83 2.48
CA ASP A 51 17.20 6.47 1.18
C ASP A 51 15.74 6.29 0.74
N GLY A 52 15.00 5.42 1.40
CA GLY A 52 13.59 5.18 1.16
C GLY A 52 13.08 3.96 1.93
N PHE A 53 11.82 3.62 1.68
CA PHE A 53 11.23 2.38 2.16
C PHE A 53 10.34 1.76 1.08
N TYR A 54 10.03 0.48 1.26
CA TYR A 54 9.08 -0.23 0.42
C TYR A 54 7.73 -0.35 1.13
N ILE A 55 6.66 -0.08 0.41
CA ILE A 55 5.30 -0.33 0.90
C ILE A 55 4.60 -1.34 -0.02
N SER A 56 3.71 -2.15 0.54
CA SER A 56 2.86 -3.06 -0.24
C SER A 56 2.09 -2.30 -1.30
N LYS A 57 2.17 -2.75 -2.57
CA LYS A 57 1.38 -2.18 -3.66
C LYS A 57 -0.11 -2.40 -3.43
N TYR A 58 -0.47 -3.60 -2.96
CA TYR A 58 -1.85 -4.04 -2.74
C TYR A 58 -2.11 -4.32 -1.27
N GLN A 59 -3.37 -4.21 -0.87
CA GLN A 59 -3.80 -4.75 0.42
C GLN A 59 -3.44 -6.22 0.49
N ASN A 60 -2.87 -6.65 1.62
CA ASN A 60 -2.29 -7.99 1.71
C ASN A 60 -3.36 -9.08 1.79
N THR A 61 -3.15 -10.14 1.01
CA THR A 61 -3.78 -11.44 1.20
C THR A 61 -2.98 -12.27 2.20
N GLU A 62 -3.58 -13.34 2.73
CA GLU A 62 -2.90 -14.26 3.64
C GLU A 62 -2.63 -15.59 2.96
N ILE A 63 -1.37 -16.03 3.01
CA ILE A 63 -0.92 -17.35 2.53
C ILE A 63 0.01 -17.93 3.60
N ASP A 64 -0.29 -19.13 4.09
CA ASP A 64 0.51 -19.85 5.09
C ASP A 64 0.86 -19.00 6.34
N GLY A 65 -0.13 -18.24 6.83
CA GLY A 65 0.03 -17.41 8.01
C GLY A 65 0.84 -16.12 7.83
N ARG A 66 1.14 -15.72 6.58
CA ARG A 66 1.92 -14.53 6.23
C ARG A 66 1.12 -13.61 5.32
N GLY A 67 1.38 -12.31 5.37
CA GLY A 67 0.73 -11.30 4.54
C GLY A 67 1.51 -11.00 3.26
N TYR A 68 0.87 -11.11 2.09
CA TYR A 68 1.51 -10.88 0.78
C TYR A 68 0.74 -9.87 -0.05
N SER A 69 1.49 -8.93 -0.64
CA SER A 69 0.98 -7.95 -1.59
C SER A 69 0.96 -8.56 -3.00
N LEU A 70 -0.20 -9.04 -3.43
CA LEU A 70 -0.38 -9.72 -4.71
C LEU A 70 -1.60 -9.14 -5.46
N PRO A 71 -1.54 -9.07 -6.81
CA PRO A 71 -2.68 -8.67 -7.63
C PRO A 71 -3.72 -9.79 -7.74
N ALA A 72 -4.96 -9.40 -7.98
CA ALA A 72 -6.10 -10.31 -8.21
C ALA A 72 -6.39 -11.27 -7.06
N GLU A 73 -6.03 -10.88 -5.84
CA GLU A 73 -6.24 -11.65 -4.62
C GLU A 73 -7.33 -11.02 -3.74
N ILE A 74 -7.89 -11.82 -2.85
CA ILE A 74 -8.84 -11.33 -1.86
C ILE A 74 -8.06 -10.77 -0.67
N PRO A 75 -8.17 -9.47 -0.34
CA PRO A 75 -7.51 -8.92 0.83
C PRO A 75 -7.95 -9.60 2.12
N ARG A 76 -7.01 -9.87 3.02
CA ARG A 76 -7.34 -10.41 4.35
C ARG A 76 -8.12 -9.38 5.16
N ASN A 77 -9.26 -9.77 5.67
CA ASN A 77 -10.11 -8.97 6.55
C ASN A 77 -10.37 -9.70 7.88
N CYS A 78 -11.12 -9.07 8.79
CA CYS A 78 -11.49 -9.63 10.10
C CYS A 78 -10.26 -10.13 10.87
N VAL A 79 -9.20 -9.34 10.91
CA VAL A 79 -7.95 -9.65 11.60
C VAL A 79 -7.58 -8.50 12.56
N GLY A 80 -7.25 -8.84 13.81
CA GLY A 80 -6.83 -7.88 14.81
C GLY A 80 -5.38 -7.41 14.59
N PHE A 81 -4.99 -6.34 15.28
CA PHE A 81 -3.68 -5.70 15.15
C PHE A 81 -2.51 -6.66 15.38
N ASP A 82 -2.52 -7.40 16.50
CA ASP A 82 -1.41 -8.30 16.85
C ASP A 82 -1.24 -9.43 15.85
N LEU A 83 -2.34 -9.98 15.34
CA LEU A 83 -2.29 -11.01 14.32
C LEU A 83 -1.82 -10.44 12.98
N SER A 84 -2.23 -9.23 12.61
CA SER A 84 -1.74 -8.55 11.40
C SER A 84 -0.23 -8.30 11.49
N ARG A 85 0.24 -7.81 12.65
CA ARG A 85 1.66 -7.59 12.91
C ARG A 85 2.46 -8.89 12.81
N SER A 86 1.99 -9.98 13.44
CA SER A 86 2.68 -11.27 13.38
C SER A 86 2.79 -11.82 11.96
N LYS A 87 1.74 -11.66 11.14
CA LYS A 87 1.75 -12.09 9.72
C LYS A 87 2.75 -11.30 8.87
N CYS A 88 2.99 -10.05 9.18
CA CYS A 88 4.04 -9.26 8.52
C CYS A 88 5.43 -9.70 8.98
N THR A 89 5.65 -9.77 10.28
CA THR A 89 6.98 -10.10 10.85
C THR A 89 7.42 -11.55 10.56
N ALA A 90 6.49 -12.48 10.40
CA ALA A 90 6.77 -13.85 9.98
C ALA A 90 7.47 -13.97 8.63
N LYS A 91 7.43 -12.93 7.79
CA LYS A 91 8.13 -12.87 6.50
C LYS A 91 9.65 -12.68 6.64
N GLY A 92 10.13 -12.29 7.82
CA GLY A 92 11.54 -12.12 8.11
C GLY A 92 11.93 -10.69 8.50
N ARG A 93 13.23 -10.48 8.70
CA ARG A 93 13.76 -9.19 9.14
C ARG A 93 13.42 -8.08 8.14
N GLY A 94 12.94 -6.94 8.65
CA GLY A 94 12.58 -5.76 7.85
C GLY A 94 11.12 -5.72 7.43
N TRP A 95 10.41 -6.86 7.45
CA TRP A 95 8.99 -6.88 7.21
C TRP A 95 8.21 -6.49 8.47
N HIS A 96 7.33 -5.51 8.34
CA HIS A 96 6.54 -4.99 9.45
C HIS A 96 5.19 -4.46 8.96
N LEU A 97 4.28 -4.22 9.88
CA LEU A 97 3.04 -3.53 9.60
C LEU A 97 3.34 -2.05 9.37
N THR A 98 2.72 -1.44 8.37
CA THR A 98 2.90 -0.02 8.03
C THR A 98 2.76 0.87 9.26
N THR A 99 3.76 1.71 9.52
CA THR A 99 3.77 2.64 10.62
C THR A 99 2.98 3.92 10.29
N ILE A 100 2.59 4.67 11.32
CA ILE A 100 1.92 5.96 11.13
C ILE A 100 2.81 6.97 10.38
N GLN A 101 4.13 6.89 10.57
CA GLN A 101 5.09 7.74 9.86
C GLN A 101 5.14 7.40 8.36
N GLU A 102 5.20 6.13 8.00
CA GLU A 102 5.18 5.68 6.60
C GLU A 102 3.85 6.05 5.92
N TRP A 103 2.73 5.85 6.61
CA TRP A 103 1.43 6.30 6.13
C TRP A 103 1.39 7.82 5.94
N GLY A 104 1.93 8.57 6.89
CA GLY A 104 2.05 10.03 6.81
C GLY A 104 2.89 10.50 5.63
N ALA A 105 3.97 9.79 5.31
CA ALA A 105 4.80 10.09 4.14
C ALA A 105 4.00 9.94 2.84
N ILE A 106 3.25 8.86 2.68
CA ILE A 106 2.39 8.65 1.51
C ILE A 106 1.29 9.72 1.43
N ALA A 107 0.66 10.05 2.54
CA ALA A 107 -0.38 11.10 2.59
C ALA A 107 0.16 12.48 2.19
N LEU A 108 1.36 12.84 2.63
CA LEU A 108 2.04 14.07 2.23
C LEU A 108 2.37 14.07 0.74
N TRP A 109 2.85 12.95 0.22
CA TRP A 109 3.12 12.78 -1.20
C TRP A 109 1.84 12.99 -2.03
N CYS A 110 0.73 12.35 -1.64
CA CYS A 110 -0.57 12.53 -2.29
C CYS A 110 -1.01 14.00 -2.29
N LYS A 111 -0.91 14.65 -1.12
CA LYS A 111 -1.27 16.08 -0.98
C LYS A 111 -0.41 16.97 -1.86
N LYS A 112 0.90 16.75 -1.89
CA LYS A 112 1.86 17.51 -2.71
C LYS A 112 1.55 17.44 -4.21
N ASN A 113 1.13 16.26 -4.67
CA ASN A 113 0.85 16.00 -6.08
C ASN A 113 -0.62 16.22 -6.46
N GLY A 114 -1.45 16.73 -5.54
CA GLY A 114 -2.86 17.00 -5.81
C GLY A 114 -3.72 15.74 -5.95
N HIS A 115 -3.26 14.61 -5.43
CA HIS A 115 -3.98 13.34 -5.46
C HIS A 115 -4.53 12.98 -4.10
N LEU A 116 -5.82 12.68 -4.04
CA LEU A 116 -6.46 12.07 -2.89
C LEU A 116 -7.12 10.78 -3.40
N PRO A 117 -6.52 9.62 -3.13
CA PRO A 117 -7.07 8.35 -3.58
C PRO A 117 -8.51 8.19 -3.10
N TYR A 118 -9.37 7.75 -3.99
CA TYR A 118 -10.74 7.40 -3.64
C TYR A 118 -10.77 6.00 -3.02
N GLY A 119 -11.80 5.75 -2.21
CA GLY A 119 -11.97 4.46 -1.57
C GLY A 119 -13.09 3.63 -2.19
N ASN A 120 -13.24 2.41 -1.68
CA ASN A 120 -14.32 1.50 -2.03
C ASN A 120 -15.56 1.80 -1.17
N ASN A 121 -16.30 2.86 -1.44
CA ASN A 121 -17.51 3.22 -0.69
C ASN A 121 -18.82 2.91 -1.43
N ASP A 122 -18.74 2.38 -2.64
CA ASP A 122 -19.87 1.93 -3.44
C ASP A 122 -19.58 0.61 -4.17
N TYR A 123 -19.35 -0.46 -3.39
CA TYR A 123 -19.23 -1.84 -3.89
C TYR A 123 -18.33 -2.01 -5.12
N GLY A 124 -17.08 -1.60 -5.01
CA GLY A 124 -16.07 -1.74 -6.05
C GLY A 124 -15.72 -0.45 -6.78
N LYS A 125 -16.23 0.69 -6.34
CA LYS A 125 -15.83 2.03 -6.78
C LYS A 125 -16.13 3.08 -5.70
N ASP A 126 -15.76 4.32 -5.93
CA ASP A 126 -16.26 5.47 -5.17
C ASP A 126 -17.56 6.00 -5.83
N LYS A 127 -18.48 6.53 -5.02
CA LYS A 127 -19.77 7.11 -5.51
C LYS A 127 -19.58 8.25 -6.50
N ARG A 128 -18.48 8.99 -6.39
CA ARG A 128 -18.16 10.14 -7.26
C ARG A 128 -17.65 9.73 -8.64
N GLU A 129 -17.38 8.44 -8.86
CA GLU A 129 -16.77 7.96 -10.09
C GLU A 129 -17.80 7.39 -11.05
N ASN A 130 -17.72 7.82 -12.32
CA ASN A 130 -18.44 7.22 -13.44
C ASN A 130 -17.63 6.10 -14.12
N MET A 131 -16.59 5.60 -13.46
CA MET A 131 -15.71 4.57 -14.00
C MET A 131 -16.23 3.15 -13.70
N TYR A 132 -15.52 2.16 -14.25
CA TYR A 132 -15.79 0.75 -13.99
C TYR A 132 -15.64 0.42 -12.51
N ARG A 133 -16.30 -0.66 -12.10
CA ARG A 133 -16.14 -1.22 -10.76
C ARG A 133 -15.00 -2.22 -10.74
N ALA A 134 -14.31 -2.32 -9.62
CA ALA A 134 -13.41 -3.43 -9.34
C ALA A 134 -14.14 -4.76 -9.40
N ILE A 135 -13.41 -5.83 -9.71
CA ILE A 135 -13.95 -7.19 -9.74
C ILE A 135 -14.36 -7.61 -8.32
N ARG A 136 -15.65 -7.81 -8.12
CA ARG A 136 -16.21 -8.20 -6.83
C ARG A 136 -16.08 -9.70 -6.59
N VAL A 137 -15.86 -10.06 -5.33
CA VAL A 137 -15.91 -11.46 -4.89
C VAL A 137 -17.38 -11.89 -4.83
N SER A 138 -17.79 -12.80 -5.70
CA SER A 138 -19.19 -13.08 -6.03
C SER A 138 -20.01 -13.85 -4.99
N ASN A 139 -19.40 -14.49 -3.99
CA ASN A 139 -20.07 -15.57 -3.25
C ASN A 139 -20.14 -15.37 -1.73
N VAL A 140 -20.12 -14.13 -1.24
CA VAL A 140 -20.11 -13.96 0.21
C VAL A 140 -21.24 -13.03 0.62
N GLU A 141 -22.24 -13.57 1.29
CA GLU A 141 -23.34 -12.79 1.87
C GLU A 141 -22.83 -11.63 2.74
N THR A 142 -21.67 -11.79 3.36
CA THR A 142 -20.99 -10.80 4.18
C THR A 142 -19.97 -9.94 3.40
N GLY A 143 -19.70 -10.22 2.13
CA GLY A 143 -18.59 -9.65 1.37
C GLY A 143 -18.98 -8.67 0.26
N LYS A 144 -20.13 -8.02 0.35
CA LYS A 144 -20.65 -7.15 -0.73
C LYS A 144 -19.68 -6.05 -1.19
N GLY A 145 -18.81 -5.57 -0.31
CA GLY A 145 -17.78 -4.58 -0.62
C GLY A 145 -16.40 -5.16 -0.95
N ARG A 146 -16.22 -6.49 -0.89
CA ARG A 146 -14.91 -7.11 -1.14
C ARG A 146 -14.62 -7.19 -2.63
N VAL A 147 -13.43 -6.79 -3.01
CA VAL A 147 -12.96 -6.79 -4.40
C VAL A 147 -11.58 -7.42 -4.50
N LEU A 148 -11.22 -7.89 -5.68
CA LEU A 148 -9.88 -8.37 -5.94
C LEU A 148 -8.91 -7.20 -6.04
N THR A 149 -7.74 -7.36 -5.45
CA THR A 149 -6.67 -6.35 -5.43
C THR A 149 -6.21 -5.98 -6.85
N GLY A 150 -5.95 -4.69 -7.07
CA GLY A 150 -5.45 -4.17 -8.35
C GLY A 150 -6.46 -4.21 -9.50
N THR A 151 -7.75 -4.40 -9.22
CA THR A 151 -8.82 -4.42 -10.24
C THR A 151 -9.71 -3.17 -10.19
N GLY A 152 -9.44 -2.27 -9.25
CA GLY A 152 -10.20 -1.02 -9.09
C GLY A 152 -9.80 0.07 -10.07
N PRO A 153 -10.55 1.18 -10.07
CA PRO A 153 -10.20 2.37 -10.84
C PRO A 153 -8.85 2.95 -10.43
N LEU A 154 -8.14 3.57 -11.38
CA LEU A 154 -6.85 4.24 -11.12
C LEU A 154 -6.93 5.34 -10.05
N SER A 155 -8.12 5.94 -9.88
CA SER A 155 -8.39 6.91 -8.81
C SER A 155 -8.23 6.35 -7.38
N TRP A 156 -8.11 5.04 -7.22
CA TRP A 156 -7.78 4.41 -5.94
C TRP A 156 -6.28 4.37 -5.67
N SER A 157 -5.46 4.50 -6.71
CA SER A 157 -4.02 4.55 -6.57
C SER A 157 -3.57 5.91 -6.03
N HIS A 158 -2.54 5.92 -5.18
CA HIS A 158 -2.00 7.13 -4.55
C HIS A 158 -1.43 8.13 -5.57
N ASP A 159 -1.12 7.70 -6.78
CA ASP A 159 -0.60 8.53 -7.87
C ASP A 159 -1.46 8.48 -9.14
N HIS A 160 -2.67 7.91 -9.06
CA HIS A 160 -3.60 7.70 -10.17
C HIS A 160 -2.99 6.93 -11.36
N THR A 161 -1.99 6.09 -11.11
CA THR A 161 -1.34 5.27 -12.14
C THR A 161 -1.23 3.80 -11.70
N VAL A 162 -0.96 2.92 -12.67
CA VAL A 162 -0.68 1.51 -12.37
C VAL A 162 0.61 1.31 -11.57
N ALA A 163 1.47 2.32 -11.48
CA ALA A 163 2.69 2.28 -10.68
C ALA A 163 2.45 2.54 -9.20
N GLY A 164 1.34 3.20 -8.84
CA GLY A 164 1.04 3.58 -7.47
C GLY A 164 0.61 2.44 -6.56
N ILE A 165 0.39 2.80 -5.28
CA ILE A 165 -0.17 1.92 -4.25
C ILE A 165 -1.68 1.85 -4.43
N TRP A 166 -2.26 0.67 -4.29
CA TRP A 166 -3.70 0.40 -4.43
C TRP A 166 -4.36 0.07 -3.10
#